data_b4dc3342a448284c85995b8f462a65fe
#
_entry.id   b4dc3342a448284c85995b8f462a65fe
#
_cell.length_a   1.000
_cell.length_b   1.000
_cell.length_c   1.000
_cell.angle_alpha   90.00
_cell.angle_beta   90.00
_cell.angle_gamma   90.00
#
_symmetry.space_group_name_H-M   'P 1'
#
loop_
_entity.id
_entity.type
_entity.pdbx_description
1 polymer ?
#
loop_
_entity_poly.entity_id
_entity_poly.type
_entity_poly.pdbx_seq_one_letter_code
_entity_poly.pdbx_strand_id
1 'polypeptide(L)'
;MSTQKRLSGMESLTMQLTPCRKEYEDYKTRIETFLDEYGSQSQWSCKPXXXSPPVCARFGWKCVGEDMICCVSCKAHLDCQLCSNLGHKLYKECTEKLVSSLKDAHKNCCPWKTAPCPESYAVMEPVMRQEALDQLRERLGTLSLILPSLPLLNIDQIQEKIGADAVAKICKLAGKEENGEHERAVLLALTGWMAVNPAAKMKQLGCDFCFRKLGTWLYASANEESTEDSSCKQENGGGRGIKRQHEEEELNPINEHRPWCIWVVTGSSGKKGWVVYSECLLRNLDASSGQSSTPSSVAAFQEKVERILNSWKKIKVPPT
;
A
#
# COMPACT_ATOMS: atom_id res chain seq x y z
N MET A 1 -31.87 3.66 35.99
CA MET A 1 -30.44 3.95 36.20
C MET A 1 -29.55 2.81 35.70
N SER A 2 -29.88 2.16 34.57
CA SER A 2 -29.13 0.95 34.14
C SER A 2 -28.56 1.03 32.72
N THR A 3 -28.80 2.10 31.97
CA THR A 3 -28.34 2.26 30.57
C THR A 3 -27.03 3.05 30.43
N GLN A 4 -26.64 3.79 31.45
CA GLN A 4 -25.44 4.64 31.39
C GLN A 4 -24.13 3.90 31.71
N LYS A 5 -24.22 2.73 32.40
CA LYS A 5 -23.02 1.92 32.71
C LYS A 5 -22.55 1.00 31.56
N ARG A 6 -23.40 0.77 30.54
CA ARG A 6 -22.99 -0.08 29.40
C ARG A 6 -22.23 0.69 28.31
N LEU A 7 -22.40 2.00 28.23
CA LEU A 7 -21.70 2.84 27.24
C LEU A 7 -20.25 3.13 27.62
N SER A 8 -19.92 3.16 28.93
CA SER A 8 -18.55 3.41 29.38
C SER A 8 -17.58 2.25 29.08
N GLY A 9 -18.11 1.03 28.96
CA GLY A 9 -17.31 -0.15 28.63
C GLY A 9 -16.92 -0.24 27.15
N MET A 10 -17.77 0.27 26.26
CA MET A 10 -17.48 0.29 24.83
C MET A 10 -16.51 1.43 24.44
N GLU A 11 -16.59 2.57 25.13
CA GLU A 11 -15.64 3.67 24.92
C GLU A 11 -14.21 3.31 25.40
N SER A 12 -14.12 2.49 26.43
CA SER A 12 -12.81 2.03 26.93
C SER A 12 -12.14 1.01 25.98
N LEU A 13 -12.94 0.22 25.25
CA LEU A 13 -12.41 -0.74 24.27
C LEU A 13 -11.94 -0.04 22.96
N THR A 14 -12.62 1.02 22.56
CA THR A 14 -12.21 1.79 21.38
C THR A 14 -10.94 2.62 21.65
N MET A 15 -10.71 3.05 22.87
CA MET A 15 -9.48 3.78 23.24
C MET A 15 -8.24 2.88 23.29
N GLN A 16 -8.38 1.57 23.45
CA GLN A 16 -7.24 0.65 23.50
C GLN A 16 -6.74 0.21 22.11
N LEU A 17 -7.51 0.46 21.04
CA LEU A 17 -7.13 0.17 19.67
C LEU A 17 -6.41 1.36 18.98
N THR A 18 -6.44 2.54 19.59
CA THR A 18 -5.84 3.74 19.03
C THR A 18 -4.29 3.75 18.98
N PRO A 19 -3.56 3.17 19.96
CA PRO A 19 -2.09 3.17 19.87
C PRO A 19 -1.53 2.45 18.63
N CYS A 20 -2.12 1.33 18.26
CA CYS A 20 -1.68 0.51 17.12
C CYS A 20 -1.85 1.24 15.78
N ARG A 21 -2.97 1.95 15.62
CA ARG A 21 -3.24 2.75 14.40
C ARG A 21 -2.28 3.93 14.29
N LYS A 22 -2.06 4.67 15.37
CA LYS A 22 -1.12 5.80 15.40
C LYS A 22 0.30 5.33 15.08
N GLU A 23 0.72 4.20 15.62
CA GLU A 23 2.04 3.63 15.38
C GLU A 23 2.24 3.26 13.91
N TYR A 24 1.20 2.76 13.24
CA TYR A 24 1.24 2.46 11.80
C TYR A 24 1.28 3.75 10.97
N GLU A 25 0.53 4.79 11.35
CA GLU A 25 0.59 6.09 10.66
C GLU A 25 1.97 6.75 10.85
N ASP A 26 2.55 6.69 12.04
CA ASP A 26 3.92 7.16 12.29
C ASP A 26 4.93 6.40 11.44
N TYR A 27 4.72 5.09 11.22
CA TYR A 27 5.54 4.27 10.33
C TYR A 27 5.42 4.75 8.86
N LYS A 28 4.20 4.99 8.38
CA LYS A 28 3.96 5.53 7.02
C LYS A 28 4.61 6.91 6.84
N THR A 29 4.48 7.77 7.83
CA THR A 29 5.12 9.11 7.81
C THR A 29 6.64 9.00 7.68
N ARG A 30 7.26 8.01 8.33
CA ARG A 30 8.71 7.77 8.15
C ARG A 30 9.03 7.34 6.72
N ILE A 31 8.21 6.46 6.11
CA ILE A 31 8.40 6.04 4.71
C ILE A 31 8.32 7.27 3.78
N GLU A 32 7.35 8.15 4.01
CA GLU A 32 7.14 9.35 3.19
C GLU A 32 8.38 10.24 3.14
N THR A 33 9.19 10.30 4.22
CA THR A 33 10.41 11.13 4.23
C THR A 33 11.46 10.72 3.20
N PHE A 34 11.36 9.51 2.64
CA PHE A 34 12.29 9.02 1.61
C PHE A 34 11.94 9.51 0.20
N LEU A 35 10.88 10.33 0.08
CA LEU A 35 10.36 10.83 -1.18
C LEU A 35 10.41 12.36 -1.16
N ASP A 36 10.62 12.95 -2.33
CA ASP A 36 10.53 14.40 -2.48
C ASP A 36 9.06 14.86 -2.61
N GLU A 37 8.84 16.14 -2.71
CA GLU A 37 7.49 16.73 -2.82
C GLU A 37 6.70 16.25 -4.06
N TYR A 38 7.39 15.73 -5.07
CA TYR A 38 6.78 15.17 -6.29
C TYR A 38 6.55 13.67 -6.20
N GLY A 39 6.92 13.04 -5.06
CA GLY A 39 6.84 11.60 -4.87
C GLY A 39 7.97 10.82 -5.56
N SER A 40 9.05 11.50 -5.96
CA SER A 40 10.24 10.83 -6.48
C SER A 40 11.12 10.32 -5.33
N GLN A 41 11.88 9.27 -5.57
CA GLN A 41 12.79 8.67 -4.60
C GLN A 41 14.25 9.08 -4.91
N SER A 42 14.45 10.32 -5.37
CA SER A 42 15.76 10.83 -5.79
C SER A 42 16.80 10.78 -4.67
N GLN A 43 16.42 11.16 -3.46
CA GLN A 43 17.32 11.17 -2.28
C GLN A 43 17.64 9.75 -1.76
N TRP A 44 16.96 8.74 -2.24
CA TRP A 44 17.11 7.34 -1.78
C TRP A 44 17.14 6.38 -2.97
N SER A 45 17.85 6.79 -4.01
CA SER A 45 17.94 6.01 -5.26
C SER A 45 18.95 4.86 -5.13
N CYS A 46 18.80 3.86 -5.98
CA CYS A 46 19.76 2.75 -6.16
C CYS A 46 20.04 1.94 -4.88
N LYS A 47 19.10 1.89 -3.92
CA LYS A 47 19.23 1.08 -2.69
C LYS A 47 18.65 -0.32 -2.92
N PRO A 48 19.35 -1.35 -2.45
CA PRO A 48 18.82 -2.71 -2.51
C PRO A 48 17.60 -2.89 -1.61
N UNK A 49 16.89 -3.87 -1.86
CA UNK A 49 15.69 -4.13 -1.17
C UNK A 49 15.84 -4.20 0.33
N UNK A 50 16.96 -4.57 0.78
CA UNK A 50 17.25 -4.62 2.12
C UNK A 50 17.45 -3.32 2.79
N UNK A 51 17.58 -2.22 2.16
CA UNK A 51 17.64 -0.91 2.56
C UNK A 51 16.55 -0.09 1.98
N SER A 52 15.29 -0.75 1.70
CA SER A 52 14.11 -0.02 1.19
C SER A 52 13.48 0.88 2.27
N PRO A 53 12.73 1.92 1.88
CA PRO A 53 12.10 2.83 2.86
C PRO A 53 11.28 2.11 3.94
N PRO A 54 10.43 1.11 3.63
CA PRO A 54 9.72 0.35 4.68
C PRO A 54 10.65 -0.36 5.67
N VAL A 55 11.74 -0.92 5.19
CA VAL A 55 12.71 -1.60 6.07
C VAL A 55 13.36 -0.58 7.02
N CYS A 56 13.85 0.52 6.50
CA CYS A 56 14.46 1.59 7.33
C CYS A 56 13.44 2.13 8.34
N ALA A 57 12.23 2.42 7.90
CA ALA A 57 11.15 2.96 8.74
C ALA A 57 10.77 2.02 9.90
N ARG A 58 10.88 0.69 9.69
CA ARG A 58 10.62 -0.30 10.76
C ARG A 58 11.57 -0.13 11.94
N PHE A 59 12.80 0.26 11.69
CA PHE A 59 13.80 0.51 12.73
C PHE A 59 13.81 1.96 13.22
N GLY A 60 12.75 2.73 12.94
CA GLY A 60 12.62 4.10 13.42
C GLY A 60 13.43 5.13 12.66
N TRP A 61 13.95 4.78 11.49
CA TRP A 61 14.71 5.71 10.65
C TRP A 61 13.80 6.53 9.74
N LYS A 62 14.13 7.79 9.54
CA LYS A 62 13.57 8.68 8.53
C LYS A 62 14.69 9.23 7.66
N CYS A 63 14.41 9.52 6.41
CA CYS A 63 15.36 10.17 5.51
C CYS A 63 15.48 11.66 5.88
N VAL A 64 16.72 12.18 5.89
CA VAL A 64 16.99 13.59 6.21
C VAL A 64 17.87 14.27 5.16
N GLY A 65 18.24 13.56 4.12
CA GLY A 65 19.05 14.05 3.02
C GLY A 65 19.53 12.90 2.14
N GLU A 66 20.28 13.23 1.11
CA GLU A 66 20.79 12.23 0.17
C GLU A 66 21.59 11.16 0.92
N ASP A 67 21.14 9.92 0.80
CA ASP A 67 21.75 8.73 1.43
C ASP A 67 21.90 8.81 2.96
N MET A 68 21.23 9.76 3.61
CA MET A 68 21.38 9.98 5.05
C MET A 68 20.05 9.74 5.79
N ILE A 69 20.07 8.89 6.81
CA ILE A 69 18.90 8.65 7.67
C ILE A 69 19.21 9.03 9.12
N CYS A 70 18.14 9.41 9.83
CA CYS A 70 18.19 9.84 11.23
C CYS A 70 17.12 9.11 12.04
N CYS A 71 17.48 8.60 13.20
CA CYS A 71 16.53 7.95 14.09
C CYS A 71 15.57 8.98 14.73
N VAL A 72 14.26 8.71 14.69
CA VAL A 72 13.23 9.61 15.25
C VAL A 72 13.35 9.74 16.78
N SER A 73 13.93 8.76 17.47
CA SER A 73 14.06 8.75 18.93
C SER A 73 15.45 9.23 19.39
N CYS A 74 16.51 8.48 19.10
CA CYS A 74 17.84 8.77 19.63
C CYS A 74 18.66 9.79 18.83
N LYS A 75 18.15 10.23 17.68
CA LYS A 75 18.81 11.21 16.80
C LYS A 75 20.20 10.78 16.29
N ALA A 76 20.48 9.48 16.33
CA ALA A 76 21.64 8.92 15.64
C ALA A 76 21.46 9.10 14.13
N HIS A 77 22.56 9.36 13.41
CA HIS A 77 22.60 9.45 11.96
C HIS A 77 23.32 8.22 11.39
N LEU A 78 22.88 7.76 10.26
CA LEU A 78 23.51 6.65 9.53
C LEU A 78 23.64 7.06 8.06
N ASP A 79 24.89 7.07 7.60
CA ASP A 79 25.24 7.28 6.20
C ASP A 79 25.03 5.94 5.47
N CYS A 80 24.19 5.94 4.46
CA CYS A 80 23.81 4.77 3.70
C CYS A 80 24.34 4.80 2.27
N GLN A 81 25.36 5.61 2.00
CA GLN A 81 25.94 5.69 0.67
C GLN A 81 26.51 4.33 0.24
N LEU A 82 26.14 3.88 -0.95
CA LEU A 82 26.64 2.67 -1.58
C LEU A 82 27.22 3.04 -2.94
N CYS A 83 28.51 2.83 -3.11
CA CYS A 83 29.18 3.14 -4.38
C CYS A 83 28.81 2.08 -5.43
N SER A 84 28.32 2.54 -6.58
CA SER A 84 27.96 1.68 -7.72
C SER A 84 29.14 0.97 -8.37
N ASN A 85 30.35 1.51 -8.18
CA ASN A 85 31.56 1.01 -8.82
C ASN A 85 32.25 -0.12 -8.04
N LEU A 86 31.67 -0.57 -6.93
CA LEU A 86 32.21 -1.68 -6.15
C LEU A 86 32.01 -3.01 -6.90
N GLY A 87 33.01 -3.86 -6.89
CA GLY A 87 32.86 -5.21 -7.36
C GLY A 87 31.80 -5.96 -6.54
N HIS A 88 31.13 -6.93 -7.18
CA HIS A 88 29.97 -7.64 -6.60
C HIS A 88 30.18 -8.12 -5.15
N LYS A 89 31.36 -8.68 -4.84
CA LYS A 89 31.68 -9.18 -3.50
C LYS A 89 31.67 -8.05 -2.46
N LEU A 90 32.39 -6.97 -2.77
CA LEU A 90 32.51 -5.82 -1.84
C LEU A 90 31.16 -5.10 -1.69
N TYR A 91 30.40 -4.93 -2.77
CA TYR A 91 29.05 -4.37 -2.72
C TYR A 91 28.14 -5.18 -1.78
N LYS A 92 28.21 -6.51 -1.86
CA LYS A 92 27.43 -7.40 -1.00
C LYS A 92 27.83 -7.23 0.47
N GLU A 93 29.13 -7.24 0.77
CA GLU A 93 29.64 -7.02 2.14
C GLU A 93 29.21 -5.66 2.72
N CYS A 94 29.30 -4.60 1.92
CA CYS A 94 28.86 -3.26 2.33
C CYS A 94 27.34 -3.23 2.59
N THR A 95 26.58 -3.89 1.75
CA THR A 95 25.11 -3.98 1.93
C THR A 95 24.77 -4.73 3.23
N GLU A 96 25.40 -5.86 3.49
CA GLU A 96 25.18 -6.67 4.70
C GLU A 96 25.52 -5.86 5.97
N LYS A 97 26.63 -5.15 5.92
CA LYS A 97 27.06 -4.26 7.02
C LYS A 97 26.05 -3.14 7.24
N LEU A 98 25.57 -2.52 6.16
CA LEU A 98 24.58 -1.45 6.25
C LEU A 98 23.25 -1.97 6.84
N VAL A 99 22.79 -3.16 6.42
CA VAL A 99 21.58 -3.80 6.96
C VAL A 99 21.72 -4.05 8.47
N SER A 100 22.86 -4.57 8.93
CA SER A 100 23.09 -4.75 10.38
C SER A 100 23.12 -3.41 11.11
N SER A 101 23.67 -2.36 10.48
CA SER A 101 23.73 -1.01 11.04
C SER A 101 22.32 -0.39 11.25
N LEU A 102 21.30 -0.83 10.51
CA LEU A 102 19.93 -0.35 10.78
C LEU A 102 19.51 -0.61 12.21
N LYS A 103 20.02 -1.68 12.82
CA LYS A 103 19.79 -2.03 14.23
C LYS A 103 20.88 -1.47 15.14
N ASP A 104 22.15 -1.64 14.75
CA ASP A 104 23.30 -1.45 15.64
C ASP A 104 23.74 0.02 15.75
N ALA A 105 23.42 0.88 14.76
CA ALA A 105 23.81 2.30 14.77
C ALA A 105 23.00 3.16 15.75
N HIS A 106 21.98 2.60 16.39
CA HIS A 106 21.22 3.30 17.44
C HIS A 106 22.05 3.43 18.72
N LYS A 107 21.80 4.50 19.49
CA LYS A 107 22.35 4.62 20.84
C LYS A 107 21.85 3.47 21.72
N ASN A 108 22.62 3.07 22.71
CA ASN A 108 22.34 1.88 23.53
C ASN A 108 20.96 1.90 24.21
N CYS A 109 20.46 3.08 24.59
CA CYS A 109 19.14 3.23 25.24
C CYS A 109 17.98 3.38 24.25
N CYS A 110 18.24 3.28 22.94
CA CYS A 110 17.19 3.50 21.93
C CYS A 110 16.24 2.29 21.82
N PRO A 111 14.92 2.48 21.92
CA PRO A 111 13.98 1.37 21.81
C PRO A 111 14.04 0.66 20.46
N TRP A 112 14.36 1.36 19.38
CA TRP A 112 14.42 0.79 18.04
C TRP A 112 15.51 -0.27 17.86
N LYS A 113 16.49 -0.30 18.77
CA LYS A 113 17.56 -1.32 18.78
C LYS A 113 17.02 -2.71 19.13
N THR A 114 16.00 -2.78 19.97
CA THR A 114 15.42 -4.03 20.49
C THR A 114 14.00 -4.31 20.04
N ALA A 115 13.24 -3.25 19.70
CA ALA A 115 11.80 -3.36 19.39
C ALA A 115 11.49 -2.59 18.10
N PRO A 116 11.88 -3.13 16.92
CA PRO A 116 11.43 -2.53 15.63
C PRO A 116 9.95 -2.78 15.40
N CYS A 117 9.33 -1.99 14.52
CA CYS A 117 7.95 -2.24 14.11
C CYS A 117 7.80 -3.66 13.52
N PRO A 118 6.62 -4.28 13.69
CA PRO A 118 6.36 -5.61 13.14
C PRO A 118 6.61 -5.71 11.63
N GLU A 119 7.01 -6.87 11.15
CA GLU A 119 7.20 -7.13 9.72
C GLU A 119 5.88 -7.03 8.95
N SER A 120 4.77 -7.34 9.62
CA SER A 120 3.42 -7.21 9.08
C SER A 120 3.10 -5.79 8.57
N TYR A 121 3.79 -4.75 9.05
CA TYR A 121 3.59 -3.38 8.55
C TYR A 121 4.08 -3.22 7.11
N ALA A 122 4.97 -4.06 6.64
CA ALA A 122 5.57 -3.99 5.30
C ALA A 122 4.94 -4.95 4.28
N VAL A 123 3.89 -5.69 4.67
CA VAL A 123 3.16 -6.61 3.81
C VAL A 123 1.65 -6.41 3.98
N MET A 124 0.88 -6.83 2.99
CA MET A 124 -0.58 -6.82 3.09
C MET A 124 -1.04 -7.97 3.98
N GLU A 125 -1.60 -7.65 5.14
CA GLU A 125 -2.24 -8.62 6.01
C GLU A 125 -3.71 -8.77 5.65
N PRO A 126 -4.28 -9.96 5.80
CA PRO A 126 -5.71 -10.15 5.59
C PRO A 126 -6.54 -9.30 6.57
N VAL A 127 -7.49 -8.57 6.05
CA VAL A 127 -8.43 -7.77 6.84
C VAL A 127 -9.84 -8.38 6.79
N MET A 128 -10.73 -7.89 7.64
CA MET A 128 -12.13 -8.28 7.59
C MET A 128 -12.76 -7.79 6.27
N ARG A 129 -13.67 -8.60 5.72
CA ARG A 129 -14.33 -8.29 4.44
C ARG A 129 -14.97 -6.89 4.43
N GLN A 130 -15.65 -6.52 5.51
CA GLN A 130 -16.30 -5.20 5.60
C GLN A 130 -15.25 -4.08 5.52
N GLU A 131 -14.15 -4.23 6.22
CA GLU A 131 -13.05 -3.26 6.17
C GLU A 131 -12.44 -3.16 4.75
N ALA A 132 -12.24 -4.29 4.08
CA ALA A 132 -11.78 -4.30 2.70
C ALA A 132 -12.76 -3.57 1.76
N LEU A 133 -14.07 -3.80 1.94
CA LEU A 133 -15.12 -3.12 1.15
C LEU A 133 -15.10 -1.60 1.40
N ASP A 134 -14.95 -1.18 2.63
CA ASP A 134 -14.95 0.24 2.98
C ASP A 134 -13.70 0.94 2.39
N GLN A 135 -12.53 0.29 2.47
CA GLN A 135 -11.29 0.77 1.82
C GLN A 135 -11.43 0.83 0.29
N LEU A 136 -12.08 -0.19 -0.32
CA LEU A 136 -12.35 -0.20 -1.76
C LEU A 136 -13.23 0.98 -2.16
N ARG A 137 -14.32 1.20 -1.43
CA ARG A 137 -15.27 2.30 -1.68
C ARG A 137 -14.63 3.67 -1.51
N GLU A 138 -13.76 3.83 -0.54
CA GLU A 138 -13.01 5.08 -0.32
C GLU A 138 -12.17 5.42 -1.55
N ARG A 139 -11.37 4.46 -2.04
CA ARG A 139 -10.55 4.67 -3.26
C ARG A 139 -11.41 4.92 -4.48
N LEU A 140 -12.49 4.13 -4.66
CA LEU A 140 -13.45 4.30 -5.75
C LEU A 140 -14.12 5.68 -5.72
N GLY A 141 -14.42 6.19 -4.53
CA GLY A 141 -14.98 7.53 -4.37
C GLY A 141 -14.10 8.60 -4.99
N THR A 142 -12.78 8.50 -4.83
CA THR A 142 -11.84 9.43 -5.45
C THR A 142 -11.75 9.24 -6.97
N LEU A 143 -11.68 7.98 -7.43
CA LEU A 143 -11.55 7.63 -8.85
C LEU A 143 -12.79 8.00 -9.65
N SER A 144 -13.98 7.91 -9.03
CA SER A 144 -15.26 8.31 -9.65
C SER A 144 -15.28 9.79 -10.09
N LEU A 145 -14.44 10.62 -9.49
CA LEU A 145 -14.33 12.04 -9.84
C LEU A 145 -13.52 12.28 -11.11
N ILE A 146 -12.83 11.25 -11.63
CA ILE A 146 -11.96 11.39 -12.79
C ILE A 146 -12.19 10.29 -13.84
N LEU A 147 -13.37 9.63 -13.85
CA LEU A 147 -13.67 8.48 -14.72
C LEU A 147 -13.27 8.69 -16.20
N PRO A 148 -13.67 9.81 -16.85
CA PRO A 148 -13.35 10.00 -18.28
C PRO A 148 -11.85 10.14 -18.57
N SER A 149 -11.04 10.38 -17.53
CA SER A 149 -9.60 10.57 -17.66
C SER A 149 -8.81 9.33 -17.25
N LEU A 150 -9.49 8.22 -16.93
CA LEU A 150 -8.81 6.98 -16.56
C LEU A 150 -8.20 6.31 -17.79
N PRO A 151 -6.94 5.88 -17.72
CA PRO A 151 -6.27 5.24 -18.85
C PRO A 151 -6.83 3.84 -19.14
N LEU A 152 -6.51 3.33 -20.32
CA LEU A 152 -6.68 1.90 -20.62
C LEU A 152 -5.74 1.09 -19.74
N LEU A 153 -6.22 -0.07 -19.27
CA LEU A 153 -5.48 -0.91 -18.33
C LEU A 153 -5.09 -2.24 -18.97
N ASN A 154 -3.82 -2.59 -18.84
CA ASN A 154 -3.37 -3.95 -19.06
C ASN A 154 -3.72 -4.78 -17.81
N ILE A 155 -4.72 -5.65 -17.93
CA ILE A 155 -5.28 -6.42 -16.82
C ILE A 155 -4.95 -7.92 -16.90
N ASP A 156 -4.06 -8.33 -17.79
CA ASP A 156 -3.72 -9.75 -18.02
C ASP A 156 -3.32 -10.45 -16.73
N GLN A 157 -2.45 -9.83 -15.94
CA GLN A 157 -2.00 -10.40 -14.66
C GLN A 157 -3.15 -10.55 -13.64
N ILE A 158 -4.13 -9.63 -13.68
CA ILE A 158 -5.29 -9.70 -12.79
C ILE A 158 -6.19 -10.86 -13.22
N GLN A 159 -6.52 -10.93 -14.50
CA GLN A 159 -7.39 -11.98 -15.04
C GLN A 159 -6.76 -13.39 -14.88
N GLU A 160 -5.46 -13.50 -15.14
CA GLU A 160 -4.72 -14.77 -14.95
C GLU A 160 -4.76 -15.24 -13.50
N LYS A 161 -4.66 -14.32 -12.54
CA LYS A 161 -4.47 -14.68 -11.13
C LYS A 161 -5.77 -14.91 -10.37
N ILE A 162 -6.80 -14.10 -10.61
CA ILE A 162 -8.08 -14.22 -9.87
C ILE A 162 -9.26 -14.62 -10.76
N GLY A 163 -9.13 -14.52 -12.08
CA GLY A 163 -10.16 -14.89 -13.05
C GLY A 163 -11.19 -13.79 -13.30
N ALA A 164 -11.80 -13.81 -14.48
CA ALA A 164 -12.80 -12.82 -14.90
C ALA A 164 -14.05 -12.84 -13.99
N ASP A 165 -14.49 -14.02 -13.55
CA ASP A 165 -15.64 -14.16 -12.64
C ASP A 165 -15.41 -13.44 -11.30
N ALA A 166 -14.20 -13.50 -10.77
CA ALA A 166 -13.87 -12.80 -9.52
C ALA A 166 -13.88 -11.29 -9.72
N VAL A 167 -13.36 -10.81 -10.85
CA VAL A 167 -13.40 -9.38 -11.23
C VAL A 167 -14.88 -8.92 -11.28
N ALA A 168 -15.74 -9.65 -12.01
CA ALA A 168 -17.15 -9.33 -12.14
C ALA A 168 -17.85 -9.30 -10.75
N LYS A 169 -17.56 -10.28 -9.87
CA LYS A 169 -18.08 -10.31 -8.49
C LYS A 169 -17.63 -9.07 -7.69
N ILE A 170 -16.38 -8.65 -7.82
CA ILE A 170 -15.86 -7.46 -7.12
C ILE A 170 -16.51 -6.19 -7.66
N CYS A 171 -16.69 -6.05 -8.97
CA CYS A 171 -17.41 -4.93 -9.58
C CYS A 171 -18.83 -4.82 -9.03
N LYS A 172 -19.53 -5.94 -8.95
CA LYS A 172 -20.90 -6.02 -8.37
C LYS A 172 -20.91 -5.62 -6.88
N LEU A 173 -19.93 -6.07 -6.09
CA LEU A 173 -19.78 -5.70 -4.67
C LEU A 173 -19.51 -4.20 -4.49
N ALA A 174 -18.83 -3.58 -5.44
CA ALA A 174 -18.55 -2.16 -5.43
C ALA A 174 -19.82 -1.31 -5.70
N GLY A 175 -20.91 -1.93 -6.16
CA GLY A 175 -22.19 -1.26 -6.44
C GLY A 175 -22.14 -0.36 -7.66
N LYS A 176 -21.29 -0.67 -8.61
CA LYS A 176 -21.13 0.12 -9.84
C LYS A 176 -21.70 -0.64 -11.03
N GLU A 177 -22.30 0.11 -11.94
CA GLU A 177 -22.82 -0.42 -13.21
C GLU A 177 -21.67 -1.00 -14.05
N GLU A 178 -21.98 -2.05 -14.79
CA GLU A 178 -21.03 -2.71 -15.69
C GLU A 178 -20.80 -1.85 -16.92
N ASN A 179 -19.91 -0.88 -16.82
CA ASN A 179 -19.37 -0.16 -17.97
C ASN A 179 -17.83 -0.08 -17.85
N GLY A 180 -17.16 0.08 -18.98
CA GLY A 180 -15.71 0.01 -19.04
C GLY A 180 -14.98 1.02 -18.15
N GLU A 181 -15.52 2.22 -17.96
CA GLU A 181 -14.91 3.25 -17.10
C GLU A 181 -14.97 2.86 -15.63
N HIS A 182 -16.13 2.37 -15.19
CA HIS A 182 -16.30 1.94 -13.80
C HIS A 182 -15.48 0.68 -13.49
N GLU A 183 -15.40 -0.25 -14.45
CA GLU A 183 -14.53 -1.43 -14.31
C GLU A 183 -13.06 -1.02 -14.12
N ARG A 184 -12.57 -0.09 -14.96
CA ARG A 184 -11.19 0.43 -14.80
C ARG A 184 -10.99 1.04 -13.40
N ALA A 185 -11.96 1.84 -12.93
CA ALA A 185 -11.89 2.43 -11.58
C ALA A 185 -11.85 1.35 -10.49
N VAL A 186 -12.65 0.29 -10.62
CA VAL A 186 -12.66 -0.83 -9.65
C VAL A 186 -11.32 -1.55 -9.64
N LEU A 187 -10.74 -1.83 -10.82
CA LEU A 187 -9.45 -2.53 -10.95
C LEU A 187 -8.29 -1.69 -10.40
N LEU A 188 -8.32 -0.38 -10.62
CA LEU A 188 -7.36 0.54 -10.01
C LEU A 188 -7.50 0.54 -8.48
N ALA A 189 -8.72 0.67 -7.96
CA ALA A 189 -8.98 0.65 -6.52
C ALA A 189 -8.58 -0.69 -5.88
N LEU A 190 -8.82 -1.80 -6.59
CA LEU A 190 -8.48 -3.16 -6.18
C LEU A 190 -6.96 -3.34 -6.00
N THR A 191 -6.19 -2.66 -6.83
CA THR A 191 -4.72 -2.73 -6.82
C THR A 191 -4.08 -1.57 -6.04
N GLY A 192 -4.87 -0.76 -5.32
CA GLY A 192 -4.35 0.24 -4.37
C GLY A 192 -4.20 1.66 -4.90
N TRP A 193 -4.75 1.94 -6.08
CA TRP A 193 -4.70 3.28 -6.68
C TRP A 193 -5.91 4.10 -6.28
N MET A 194 -5.70 5.41 -6.17
CA MET A 194 -6.73 6.40 -5.90
C MET A 194 -6.42 7.67 -6.72
N ALA A 195 -7.40 8.54 -6.91
CA ALA A 195 -7.16 9.83 -7.57
C ALA A 195 -6.52 10.82 -6.59
N VAL A 196 -5.44 11.46 -7.03
CA VAL A 196 -4.74 12.50 -6.25
C VAL A 196 -5.21 13.85 -6.78
N ASN A 197 -5.71 14.71 -5.89
CA ASN A 197 -6.20 16.05 -6.24
C ASN A 197 -7.13 16.03 -7.48
N PRO A 198 -8.30 15.37 -7.39
CA PRO A 198 -9.17 15.18 -8.55
C PRO A 198 -9.72 16.50 -9.16
N ALA A 199 -9.62 17.62 -8.44
CA ALA A 199 -10.00 18.94 -8.94
C ALA A 199 -8.93 19.55 -9.88
N ALA A 200 -7.68 19.05 -9.84
CA ALA A 200 -6.61 19.56 -10.69
C ALA A 200 -6.92 19.32 -12.18
N LYS A 201 -6.42 20.22 -13.04
CA LYS A 201 -6.56 20.10 -14.50
C LYS A 201 -5.92 18.79 -15.02
N MET A 202 -4.71 18.50 -14.55
CA MET A 202 -3.97 17.29 -14.91
C MET A 202 -4.27 16.20 -13.89
N LYS A 203 -4.97 15.15 -14.32
CA LYS A 203 -5.43 14.07 -13.43
C LYS A 203 -4.29 13.12 -13.11
N GLN A 204 -4.19 12.73 -11.84
CA GLN A 204 -3.14 11.84 -11.36
C GLN A 204 -3.71 10.70 -10.53
N LEU A 205 -3.13 9.54 -10.69
CA LEU A 205 -3.32 8.38 -9.80
C LEU A 205 -2.20 8.37 -8.75
N GLY A 206 -2.50 7.90 -7.56
CA GLY A 206 -1.53 7.76 -6.49
C GLY A 206 -1.78 6.52 -5.65
N CYS A 207 -0.73 5.99 -5.07
CA CYS A 207 -0.81 4.90 -4.09
C CYS A 207 -0.52 5.46 -2.70
N ASP A 208 -1.39 5.21 -1.74
CA ASP A 208 -1.28 5.73 -0.35
C ASP A 208 -0.19 5.05 0.49
N PHE A 209 0.40 3.97 0.01
CA PHE A 209 1.49 3.28 0.72
C PHE A 209 2.86 3.58 0.12
N CYS A 210 3.01 3.43 -1.20
CA CYS A 210 4.32 3.67 -1.81
C CYS A 210 4.49 5.10 -2.34
N PHE A 211 3.43 5.90 -2.27
CA PHE A 211 3.42 7.31 -2.66
C PHE A 211 3.80 7.54 -4.13
N ARG A 212 3.76 6.48 -4.96
CA ARG A 212 3.94 6.60 -6.40
C ARG A 212 2.80 7.44 -6.96
N LYS A 213 3.12 8.43 -7.80
CA LYS A 213 2.15 9.25 -8.52
C LYS A 213 2.33 9.03 -10.02
N LEU A 214 1.23 8.91 -10.75
CA LEU A 214 1.20 8.66 -12.20
C LEU A 214 0.25 9.67 -12.84
N GLY A 215 0.71 10.35 -13.88
CA GLY A 215 -0.17 11.17 -14.71
C GLY A 215 -0.97 10.28 -15.65
N THR A 216 -2.30 10.44 -15.68
CA THR A 216 -3.16 9.64 -16.56
C THR A 216 -2.84 9.88 -18.03
N TRP A 217 -2.37 11.07 -18.38
CA TRP A 217 -1.99 11.49 -19.73
C TRP A 217 -0.73 10.78 -20.28
N LEU A 218 -0.07 9.96 -19.50
CA LEU A 218 1.13 9.21 -19.91
C LEU A 218 0.76 7.88 -20.59
N TYR A 219 -0.51 7.53 -20.60
CA TYR A 219 -1.01 6.22 -21.04
C TYR A 219 -2.14 6.39 -22.06
N ALA A 220 -2.40 5.34 -22.83
CA ALA A 220 -3.49 5.29 -23.79
C ALA A 220 -4.84 5.67 -23.18
N SER A 221 -5.60 6.52 -23.86
CA SER A 221 -6.91 6.98 -23.42
C SER A 221 -8.03 6.25 -24.16
N ALA A 222 -9.13 5.93 -23.46
CA ALA A 222 -10.31 5.34 -24.07
C ALA A 222 -11.11 6.35 -24.93
N ASN A 223 -10.85 7.64 -24.78
CA ASN A 223 -11.64 8.72 -25.38
C ASN A 223 -10.97 9.40 -26.57
N GLU A 224 -9.83 8.92 -27.05
CA GLU A 224 -9.23 9.45 -28.28
C GLU A 224 -9.87 8.82 -29.52
N GLU A 225 -11.03 9.34 -29.90
CA GLU A 225 -11.45 9.23 -31.30
C GLU A 225 -10.40 9.97 -32.13
N SER A 226 -9.79 9.27 -33.06
CA SER A 226 -8.83 9.83 -34.01
C SER A 226 -9.46 10.99 -34.77
N THR A 227 -9.30 12.20 -34.26
CA THR A 227 -9.55 13.39 -35.07
C THR A 227 -8.40 13.50 -36.05
N GLU A 228 -8.55 12.85 -37.20
CA GLU A 228 -7.76 13.12 -38.36
C GLU A 228 -8.15 14.51 -38.88
N ASP A 229 -7.64 15.56 -38.24
CA ASP A 229 -7.68 16.88 -38.83
C ASP A 229 -6.26 17.45 -38.84
N SER A 230 -5.52 17.02 -39.83
CA SER A 230 -4.20 17.53 -40.11
C SER A 230 -4.24 18.38 -41.35
N SER A 231 -4.41 19.65 -41.16
CA SER A 231 -4.13 20.60 -42.24
C SER A 231 -3.44 21.84 -41.67
N CYS A 232 -2.15 21.74 -41.43
CA CYS A 232 -1.27 22.90 -41.36
C CYS A 232 0.11 22.51 -41.86
N LYS A 233 0.28 22.64 -43.18
CA LYS A 233 1.59 22.68 -43.79
C LYS A 233 2.24 24.00 -43.43
N GLN A 234 3.28 24.01 -42.66
CA GLN A 234 4.30 25.06 -42.69
C GLN A 234 5.68 24.43 -42.71
N GLU A 235 6.29 24.49 -43.87
CA GLU A 235 7.69 24.23 -44.07
C GLU A 235 8.50 25.35 -43.39
N ASN A 236 9.46 25.00 -42.56
CA ASN A 236 10.81 25.59 -42.57
C ASN A 236 11.65 25.14 -41.38
N GLY A 237 12.89 24.76 -41.64
CA GLY A 237 13.99 24.84 -40.72
C GLY A 237 14.39 23.53 -40.04
N GLY A 238 15.48 22.94 -40.51
CA GLY A 238 16.07 21.70 -40.06
C GLY A 238 16.37 21.61 -38.57
N GLY A 239 15.83 20.62 -37.98
CA GLY A 239 16.23 20.04 -36.71
C GLY A 239 15.78 18.59 -36.74
N ARG A 240 16.75 17.67 -36.74
CA ARG A 240 16.48 16.24 -36.60
C ARG A 240 15.92 15.95 -35.20
N GLY A 241 14.67 16.32 -34.98
CA GLY A 241 13.92 15.81 -33.84
C GLY A 241 13.56 14.36 -34.13
N ILE A 242 14.12 13.44 -33.37
CA ILE A 242 13.65 12.06 -33.33
C ILE A 242 12.23 12.13 -32.77
N LYS A 243 11.22 12.08 -33.63
CA LYS A 243 9.84 11.79 -33.24
C LYS A 243 9.86 10.34 -32.74
N ARG A 244 10.03 10.15 -31.44
CA ARG A 244 9.62 8.90 -30.83
C ARG A 244 8.11 8.82 -31.01
N GLN A 245 7.67 7.91 -31.89
CA GLN A 245 6.30 7.45 -31.85
C GLN A 245 6.14 6.80 -30.48
N HIS A 246 5.58 7.52 -29.55
CA HIS A 246 5.12 6.95 -28.29
C HIS A 246 3.88 6.13 -28.68
N GLU A 247 4.07 4.82 -28.88
CA GLU A 247 2.96 3.89 -28.80
C GLU A 247 2.40 4.08 -27.39
N GLU A 248 1.19 4.58 -27.29
CA GLU A 248 0.55 4.83 -26.01
C GLU A 248 0.32 3.49 -25.31
N GLU A 249 1.16 3.20 -24.34
CA GLU A 249 1.07 1.98 -23.55
C GLU A 249 -0.14 1.99 -22.61
N GLU A 250 -0.80 0.87 -22.50
CA GLU A 250 -1.81 0.64 -21.46
C GLU A 250 -1.14 0.64 -20.08
N LEU A 251 -1.80 1.21 -19.09
CA LEU A 251 -1.30 1.22 -17.72
C LEU A 251 -1.39 -0.19 -17.11
N ASN A 252 -0.29 -0.74 -16.66
CA ASN A 252 -0.30 -1.96 -15.84
C ASN A 252 -0.40 -1.57 -14.37
N PRO A 253 -1.57 -1.75 -13.71
CA PRO A 253 -1.77 -1.21 -12.36
C PRO A 253 -0.97 -1.94 -11.27
N ILE A 254 -0.37 -3.08 -11.57
CA ILE A 254 0.46 -3.85 -10.64
C ILE A 254 1.92 -3.42 -10.78
N ASN A 255 2.42 -3.34 -12.01
CA ASN A 255 3.85 -3.09 -12.27
C ASN A 255 4.27 -1.65 -11.97
N GLU A 256 3.32 -0.72 -11.94
CA GLU A 256 3.61 0.69 -11.66
C GLU A 256 3.87 0.99 -10.17
N HIS A 257 3.58 0.06 -9.28
CA HIS A 257 3.96 0.22 -7.87
C HIS A 257 5.47 0.12 -7.69
N ARG A 258 5.98 0.76 -6.64
CA ARG A 258 7.37 0.55 -6.23
C ARG A 258 7.56 -0.91 -5.78
N PRO A 259 8.72 -1.52 -6.04
CA PRO A 259 8.92 -2.95 -5.74
C PRO A 259 8.70 -3.34 -4.27
N TRP A 260 8.80 -2.38 -3.37
CA TRP A 260 8.59 -2.59 -1.93
C TRP A 260 7.17 -2.26 -1.45
N CYS A 261 6.25 -1.98 -2.35
CA CYS A 261 4.86 -1.63 -2.00
C CYS A 261 4.09 -2.85 -1.48
N ILE A 262 3.31 -2.69 -0.41
CA ILE A 262 2.50 -3.78 0.17
C ILE A 262 1.54 -4.42 -0.85
N TRP A 263 1.15 -3.68 -1.89
CA TRP A 263 0.27 -4.20 -2.93
C TRP A 263 0.95 -5.26 -3.80
N VAL A 264 2.27 -5.18 -3.99
CA VAL A 264 3.01 -6.05 -4.91
C VAL A 264 4.03 -6.96 -4.21
N VAL A 265 4.38 -6.66 -2.96
CA VAL A 265 5.25 -7.52 -2.16
C VAL A 265 4.52 -8.82 -1.83
N THR A 266 5.26 -9.92 -1.88
CA THR A 266 4.76 -11.25 -1.49
C THR A 266 4.89 -11.40 0.02
N GLY A 267 3.77 -11.60 0.69
CA GLY A 267 3.72 -11.81 2.14
C GLY A 267 4.01 -13.27 2.53
N SER A 268 3.83 -13.57 3.81
CA SER A 268 4.04 -14.91 4.39
C SER A 268 3.16 -16.00 3.75
N SER A 269 2.01 -15.61 3.19
CA SER A 269 1.10 -16.51 2.48
C SER A 269 1.61 -16.96 1.10
N GLY A 270 2.73 -16.42 0.62
CA GLY A 270 3.22 -16.64 -0.74
C GLY A 270 2.45 -15.86 -1.81
N LYS A 271 1.56 -14.96 -1.42
CA LYS A 271 0.72 -14.18 -2.34
C LYS A 271 1.09 -12.71 -2.30
N LYS A 272 0.97 -12.03 -3.46
CA LYS A 272 1.08 -10.56 -3.55
C LYS A 272 -0.08 -9.90 -2.80
N GLY A 273 0.16 -8.72 -2.25
CA GLY A 273 -0.82 -8.03 -1.42
C GLY A 273 -2.17 -7.79 -2.10
N TRP A 274 -2.18 -7.38 -3.38
CA TRP A 274 -3.43 -7.17 -4.11
C TRP A 274 -4.26 -8.47 -4.23
N VAL A 275 -3.60 -9.64 -4.30
CA VAL A 275 -4.29 -10.95 -4.32
C VAL A 275 -4.91 -11.23 -2.94
N VAL A 276 -4.15 -11.02 -1.86
CA VAL A 276 -4.65 -11.16 -0.48
C VAL A 276 -5.89 -10.28 -0.28
N TYR A 277 -5.82 -9.04 -0.74
CA TYR A 277 -6.92 -8.08 -0.64
C TYR A 277 -8.15 -8.53 -1.44
N SER A 278 -7.95 -9.02 -2.67
CA SER A 278 -9.03 -9.58 -3.50
C SER A 278 -9.74 -10.75 -2.81
N GLU A 279 -8.97 -11.64 -2.18
CA GLU A 279 -9.52 -12.77 -1.42
C GLU A 279 -10.33 -12.30 -0.21
N CYS A 280 -9.91 -11.22 0.45
CA CYS A 280 -10.69 -10.64 1.57
C CYS A 280 -12.06 -10.15 1.10
N LEU A 281 -12.13 -9.53 -0.08
CA LEU A 281 -13.39 -9.06 -0.68
C LEU A 281 -14.31 -10.22 -1.05
N LEU A 282 -13.76 -11.34 -1.53
CA LEU A 282 -14.52 -12.48 -2.03
C LEU A 282 -14.96 -13.47 -0.93
N ARG A 283 -14.40 -13.37 0.28
CA ARG A 283 -14.78 -14.25 1.40
C ARG A 283 -16.29 -14.26 1.63
N ASN A 284 -16.82 -15.46 1.81
CA ASN A 284 -18.25 -15.72 2.12
C ASN A 284 -19.25 -15.40 0.98
N LEU A 285 -18.78 -15.14 -0.25
CA LEU A 285 -19.70 -15.05 -1.39
C LEU A 285 -20.16 -16.44 -1.84
N ASP A 286 -19.31 -17.44 -1.66
CA ASP A 286 -19.60 -18.82 -2.09
C ASP A 286 -20.39 -19.61 -1.04
N ALA A 287 -20.54 -19.07 0.19
CA ALA A 287 -21.27 -19.72 1.27
C ALA A 287 -22.81 -19.61 1.13
N SER A 288 -23.31 -18.82 0.18
CA SER A 288 -24.74 -18.65 -0.04
C SER A 288 -25.36 -19.72 -0.96
N SER A 289 -24.56 -20.64 -1.49
CA SER A 289 -25.05 -21.69 -2.41
C SER A 289 -25.03 -23.11 -1.84
N GLY A 290 -24.82 -23.29 -0.55
CA GLY A 290 -24.85 -24.63 0.04
C GLY A 290 -24.61 -24.64 1.55
N GLN A 291 -25.63 -24.94 2.25
CA GLN A 291 -25.73 -25.41 3.66
C GLN A 291 -25.01 -24.59 4.75
N SER A 292 -25.83 -24.13 5.67
CA SER A 292 -25.47 -23.55 6.96
C SER A 292 -24.46 -24.42 7.73
N SER A 293 -23.21 -24.03 7.75
CA SER A 293 -22.26 -24.52 8.74
C SER A 293 -21.99 -23.40 9.75
N THR A 294 -22.60 -23.56 10.86
CA THR A 294 -22.44 -23.03 12.23
C THR A 294 -21.48 -21.86 12.50
N PRO A 295 -21.88 -20.92 13.34
CA PRO A 295 -21.03 -19.82 13.83
C PRO A 295 -20.00 -20.31 14.85
N SER A 296 -19.06 -21.14 14.41
CA SER A 296 -18.06 -21.74 15.30
C SER A 296 -16.92 -20.81 15.68
N SER A 297 -16.59 -19.80 14.86
CA SER A 297 -15.38 -19.01 15.10
C SER A 297 -15.57 -17.89 16.13
N VAL A 298 -16.72 -17.22 16.14
CA VAL A 298 -17.00 -16.14 17.09
C VAL A 298 -17.20 -16.70 18.49
N ALA A 299 -17.96 -17.81 18.60
CA ALA A 299 -18.16 -18.49 19.87
C ALA A 299 -16.84 -19.04 20.41
N ALA A 300 -16.03 -19.67 19.57
CA ALA A 300 -14.71 -20.18 19.97
C ALA A 300 -13.76 -19.05 20.39
N PHE A 301 -13.83 -17.91 19.71
CA PHE A 301 -13.03 -16.72 20.08
C PHE A 301 -13.53 -16.15 21.42
N GLN A 302 -14.83 -16.02 21.59
CA GLN A 302 -15.41 -15.56 22.87
C GLN A 302 -15.04 -16.49 24.04
N GLU A 303 -15.12 -17.79 23.83
CA GLU A 303 -14.71 -18.79 24.82
C GLU A 303 -13.22 -18.68 25.17
N LYS A 304 -12.37 -18.45 24.16
CA LYS A 304 -10.92 -18.25 24.37
C LYS A 304 -10.65 -16.97 25.17
N VAL A 305 -11.34 -15.89 24.87
CA VAL A 305 -11.25 -14.60 25.59
C VAL A 305 -11.71 -14.80 27.04
N GLU A 306 -12.82 -15.49 27.26
CA GLU A 306 -13.32 -15.78 28.62
C GLU A 306 -12.36 -16.63 29.43
N ARG A 307 -11.73 -17.63 28.83
CA ARG A 307 -10.70 -18.46 29.49
C ARG A 307 -9.51 -17.59 29.93
N ILE A 308 -9.04 -16.69 29.08
CA ILE A 308 -7.94 -15.76 29.39
C ILE A 308 -8.34 -14.83 30.56
N LEU A 309 -9.52 -14.22 30.47
CA LEU A 309 -10.02 -13.33 31.53
C LEU A 309 -10.18 -14.06 32.86
N ASN A 310 -10.67 -15.30 32.83
CA ASN A 310 -10.84 -16.12 34.04
C ASN A 310 -9.50 -16.59 34.61
N SER A 311 -8.46 -16.79 33.79
CA SER A 311 -7.11 -17.09 34.28
C SER A 311 -6.51 -15.86 34.97
N TRP A 312 -6.74 -14.67 34.48
CA TRP A 312 -6.24 -13.43 35.10
C TRP A 312 -6.94 -13.15 36.44
N LYS A 313 -8.23 -13.45 36.59
CA LYS A 313 -8.97 -13.31 37.85
C LYS A 313 -8.41 -14.24 38.96
N LYS A 314 -7.74 -15.33 38.60
CA LYS A 314 -7.15 -16.28 39.53
C LYS A 314 -5.76 -15.85 40.01
N ILE A 315 -5.14 -14.86 39.41
CA ILE A 315 -3.84 -14.32 39.83
C ILE A 315 -4.09 -13.40 41.04
N LYS A 316 -3.93 -13.94 42.25
CA LYS A 316 -3.99 -13.14 43.48
C LYS A 316 -2.72 -12.31 43.57
N VAL A 317 -2.87 -10.98 43.52
CA VAL A 317 -1.78 -10.07 43.83
C VAL A 317 -1.54 -10.18 45.38
N PRO A 318 -0.35 -10.50 45.82
CA PRO A 318 -0.08 -10.52 47.26
C PRO A 318 -0.24 -9.11 47.84
N PRO A 319 -0.80 -8.97 49.05
CA PRO A 319 -0.94 -7.65 49.68
C PRO A 319 0.43 -7.05 49.94
N THR A 320 0.58 -5.76 49.61
CA THR A 320 1.77 -4.95 49.88
C THR A 320 1.95 -4.68 51.38
#